data_d3dedffc21fe54cef1cb1710b576ea80
#
_entry.id   d3dedffc21fe54cef1cb1710b576ea80
#
_cell.length_a   1.000
_cell.length_b   1.000
_cell.length_c   1.000
_cell.angle_alpha   90.00
_cell.angle_beta   90.00
_cell.angle_gamma   90.00
#
_symmetry.space_group_name_H-M   'P 1'
#
loop_
_entity.id
_entity.type
_entity.pdbx_description
1 polymer ?
#
loop_
_entity_poly.entity_id
_entity_poly.type
_entity_poly.pdbx_seq_one_letter_code
_entity_poly.pdbx_strand_id
1 'polypeptide(L)'
;MKEPKLRFKADDGSDFPDWEEKSFVNTFDSLNNSTFSRDCLNYENGSVKYIHYGDILVKYNSSVDVCDAIVPFVNEDLDCERFAILQDGDILIADTAEDDTVGKVIEIENTSNVKTIAGLHTIACRPKEKFASKYLGYYMNSDEYHNQLRPYMQGIKVTSISKSNIALTKIMVPSLPEQQKIADFLSTIDTIIEKQRATVSAWEERKKGVIQKLFSQEVRFKADDGSDFPDWEEKKLEEVSNKIKVGFVGTCDCFYVEKHGVKLYRTGNLIDGKLVDTDMKYVTRQFHEKNKKSQLKKWDILIARHGNSGHAVLYDSDEDANCLNIVIIQPNLDLVNPRFLTNNINSSVVEKQVYRLKGGSTQVVLNTTAIEKIKVSIPSLPEQQKIADCLSALDTVIQKQKETLEKWQELKKGLLQQMFV
;
A
#
# COMPACT_ATOMS: atom_id res chain seq x y z
N MET A 1 -12.20 -15.22 34.38
CA MET A 1 -11.25 -14.66 33.40
C MET A 1 -11.86 -14.86 32.02
N LYS A 2 -11.67 -13.96 31.08
CA LYS A 2 -12.06 -14.19 29.69
C LYS A 2 -11.08 -15.18 29.09
N GLU A 3 -11.57 -16.26 28.48
CA GLU A 3 -10.73 -17.20 27.75
C GLU A 3 -10.70 -16.88 26.27
N PRO A 4 -9.55 -17.09 25.59
CA PRO A 4 -9.50 -16.97 24.14
C PRO A 4 -10.50 -17.91 23.47
N LYS A 5 -11.16 -17.44 22.41
CA LYS A 5 -12.08 -18.28 21.61
C LYS A 5 -11.33 -19.39 20.88
N LEU A 6 -10.07 -19.14 20.54
CA LEU A 6 -9.18 -20.07 19.87
C LEU A 6 -7.92 -20.26 20.73
N ARG A 7 -7.74 -21.47 21.29
CA ARG A 7 -6.56 -21.87 22.05
C ARG A 7 -5.90 -23.10 21.46
N PHE A 8 -4.59 -23.17 21.58
CA PHE A 8 -3.85 -24.39 21.28
C PHE A 8 -3.99 -25.42 22.40
N LYS A 9 -3.78 -26.68 22.04
CA LYS A 9 -3.58 -27.76 22.99
C LYS A 9 -2.11 -28.14 23.09
N ALA A 10 -1.72 -28.71 24.23
CA ALA A 10 -0.41 -29.31 24.37
C ALA A 10 -0.22 -30.49 23.41
N ASP A 11 1.02 -30.96 23.23
CA ASP A 11 1.34 -32.00 22.23
C ASP A 11 0.72 -33.36 22.59
N ASP A 12 0.41 -33.58 23.85
CA ASP A 12 -0.32 -34.75 24.35
C ASP A 12 -1.86 -34.64 24.21
N GLY A 13 -2.35 -33.50 23.68
CA GLY A 13 -3.77 -33.20 23.49
C GLY A 13 -4.48 -32.61 24.74
N SER A 14 -3.78 -32.43 25.85
CA SER A 14 -4.31 -31.76 27.04
C SER A 14 -4.47 -30.25 26.84
N ASP A 15 -5.31 -29.63 27.68
CA ASP A 15 -5.43 -28.17 27.70
C ASP A 15 -4.25 -27.56 28.46
N PHE A 16 -3.79 -26.38 27.98
CA PHE A 16 -2.83 -25.60 28.73
C PHE A 16 -3.46 -24.98 30.00
N PRO A 17 -2.64 -24.63 31.00
CA PRO A 17 -3.11 -23.90 32.19
C PRO A 17 -3.75 -22.56 31.81
N ASP A 18 -4.58 -22.03 32.70
CA ASP A 18 -5.16 -20.71 32.56
C ASP A 18 -4.08 -19.63 32.41
N TRP A 19 -4.41 -18.58 31.68
CA TRP A 19 -3.49 -17.45 31.49
C TRP A 19 -3.38 -16.61 32.77
N GLU A 20 -2.19 -16.18 33.11
CA GLU A 20 -1.91 -15.27 34.21
C GLU A 20 -2.05 -13.83 33.79
N GLU A 21 -2.75 -13.00 34.57
CA GLU A 21 -2.77 -11.55 34.39
C GLU A 21 -1.62 -10.91 35.19
N LYS A 22 -0.68 -10.26 34.54
CA LYS A 22 0.44 -9.54 35.18
C LYS A 22 0.36 -8.05 34.89
N SER A 23 0.68 -7.20 35.86
CA SER A 23 0.80 -5.76 35.58
C SER A 23 2.03 -5.46 34.73
N PHE A 24 1.96 -4.45 33.86
CA PHE A 24 3.07 -4.04 33.02
C PHE A 24 4.35 -3.81 33.82
N VAL A 25 4.27 -3.08 34.94
CA VAL A 25 5.42 -2.77 35.80
C VAL A 25 6.05 -3.98 36.45
N ASN A 26 5.29 -5.06 36.68
CA ASN A 26 5.84 -6.32 37.19
C ASN A 26 6.47 -7.17 36.09
N THR A 27 6.07 -6.97 34.83
CA THR A 27 6.54 -7.73 33.67
C THR A 27 7.80 -7.15 33.05
N PHE A 28 7.96 -5.81 33.07
CA PHE A 28 9.03 -5.13 32.34
C PHE A 28 9.88 -4.22 33.22
N ASP A 29 11.16 -4.16 32.88
CA ASP A 29 12.08 -3.09 33.24
C ASP A 29 12.10 -2.04 32.16
N SER A 30 12.15 -0.77 32.55
CA SER A 30 12.23 0.34 31.60
C SER A 30 13.67 0.59 31.20
N LEU A 31 13.90 0.73 29.90
CA LEU A 31 15.18 1.11 29.32
C LEU A 31 15.18 2.61 28.97
N ASN A 32 16.37 3.22 28.96
CA ASN A 32 16.54 4.58 28.44
C ASN A 32 16.70 4.53 26.92
N ASN A 33 16.02 5.43 26.25
CA ASN A 33 16.08 5.62 24.81
C ASN A 33 16.83 6.90 24.44
N SER A 34 17.22 7.01 23.17
CA SER A 34 17.86 8.18 22.60
C SER A 34 16.83 9.20 22.09
N THR A 35 17.29 10.44 21.89
CA THR A 35 16.49 11.53 21.33
C THR A 35 17.02 12.03 19.98
N PHE A 36 17.85 11.25 19.29
CA PHE A 36 18.38 11.63 17.99
C PHE A 36 17.28 11.75 16.95
N SER A 37 17.33 12.82 16.15
CA SER A 37 16.47 13.01 15.00
C SER A 37 16.93 12.21 13.79
N ARG A 38 16.12 12.15 12.72
CA ARG A 38 16.50 11.46 11.48
C ARG A 38 17.75 11.99 10.82
N ASP A 39 18.07 13.28 10.99
CA ASP A 39 19.29 13.89 10.43
C ASP A 39 20.58 13.35 11.07
N CYS A 40 20.45 12.71 12.22
CA CYS A 40 21.56 12.01 12.91
C CYS A 40 21.78 10.58 12.43
N LEU A 41 21.05 10.14 11.40
CA LEU A 41 21.02 8.74 10.95
C LEU A 41 21.46 8.63 9.49
N ASN A 42 22.06 7.48 9.15
CA ASN A 42 22.42 7.11 7.80
C ASN A 42 22.14 5.62 7.54
N TYR A 43 22.15 5.20 6.27
CA TYR A 43 21.92 3.82 5.86
C TYR A 43 23.15 3.14 5.25
N GLU A 44 24.31 3.81 5.32
CA GLU A 44 25.55 3.34 4.68
C GLU A 44 26.39 2.52 5.65
N ASN A 45 26.78 3.13 6.79
CA ASN A 45 27.65 2.49 7.77
C ASN A 45 27.49 3.11 9.16
N GLY A 46 27.94 2.37 10.18
CA GLY A 46 27.98 2.80 11.58
C GLY A 46 28.18 1.62 12.52
N SER A 47 28.52 1.92 13.76
CA SER A 47 28.74 0.93 14.82
C SER A 47 27.48 0.58 15.63
N VAL A 48 26.45 1.44 15.57
CA VAL A 48 25.21 1.31 16.35
C VAL A 48 24.00 1.53 15.45
N LYS A 49 23.08 0.57 15.41
CA LYS A 49 21.79 0.69 14.73
C LYS A 49 20.78 1.40 15.62
N TYR A 50 19.79 2.03 14.97
CA TYR A 50 18.81 2.90 15.62
C TYR A 50 17.39 2.60 15.18
N ILE A 51 16.52 2.29 16.12
CA ILE A 51 15.09 2.06 15.83
C ILE A 51 14.29 3.35 16.07
N HIS A 52 13.87 3.99 14.99
CA HIS A 52 13.07 5.21 15.04
C HIS A 52 11.57 4.88 15.12
N TYR A 53 10.78 5.62 15.92
CA TYR A 53 9.33 5.39 16.07
C TYR A 53 8.57 5.34 14.75
N GLY A 54 8.91 6.23 13.80
CA GLY A 54 8.25 6.24 12.49
C GLY A 54 8.53 4.96 11.68
N ASP A 55 9.65 4.27 11.91
CA ASP A 55 9.92 2.98 11.29
C ASP A 55 9.11 1.86 11.97
N ILE A 56 8.91 1.94 13.29
CA ILE A 56 7.97 1.07 14.01
C ILE A 56 6.56 1.17 13.40
N LEU A 57 6.09 2.39 13.17
CA LEU A 57 4.73 2.61 12.67
C LEU A 57 4.52 2.06 11.24
N VAL A 58 5.50 2.21 10.33
CA VAL A 58 5.28 1.99 8.89
C VAL A 58 6.08 0.82 8.28
N LYS A 59 7.22 0.43 8.85
CA LYS A 59 8.12 -0.55 8.21
C LYS A 59 8.05 -1.94 8.84
N TYR A 60 7.96 -2.01 10.16
CA TYR A 60 8.04 -3.28 10.88
C TYR A 60 6.65 -3.78 11.24
N ASN A 61 6.50 -5.11 11.27
CA ASN A 61 5.27 -5.76 11.73
C ASN A 61 5.24 -5.80 13.28
N SER A 62 5.14 -6.98 13.88
CA SER A 62 5.15 -7.19 15.33
C SER A 62 6.55 -7.48 15.91
N SER A 63 7.54 -7.71 15.05
CA SER A 63 8.95 -7.89 15.45
C SER A 63 9.89 -7.34 14.39
N VAL A 64 11.15 -7.16 14.73
CA VAL A 64 12.21 -6.77 13.81
C VAL A 64 13.48 -7.56 14.08
N ASP A 65 13.96 -8.26 13.04
CA ASP A 65 15.28 -8.83 12.99
C ASP A 65 16.26 -7.71 12.63
N VAL A 66 17.07 -7.28 13.57
CA VAL A 66 17.99 -6.14 13.38
C VAL A 66 19.17 -6.46 12.45
N CYS A 67 19.43 -7.73 12.16
CA CYS A 67 20.46 -8.13 11.20
C CYS A 67 19.95 -8.06 9.76
N ASP A 68 18.74 -8.57 9.51
CA ASP A 68 18.16 -8.68 8.16
C ASP A 68 17.40 -7.41 7.74
N ALA A 69 16.76 -6.72 8.68
CA ALA A 69 16.00 -5.52 8.37
C ALA A 69 16.89 -4.33 7.99
N ILE A 70 16.36 -3.46 7.12
CA ILE A 70 16.97 -2.17 6.80
C ILE A 70 16.76 -1.22 7.99
N VAL A 71 17.69 -1.25 8.93
CA VAL A 71 17.72 -0.40 10.11
C VAL A 71 18.85 0.62 9.94
N PRO A 72 18.60 1.94 10.11
CA PRO A 72 19.63 2.96 9.96
C PRO A 72 20.68 2.86 11.07
N PHE A 73 21.87 3.35 10.78
CA PHE A 73 22.94 3.55 11.75
C PHE A 73 22.91 4.98 12.31
N VAL A 74 23.38 5.14 13.54
CA VAL A 74 23.70 6.44 14.12
C VAL A 74 25.00 6.96 13.49
N ASN A 75 25.06 8.27 13.16
CA ASN A 75 26.28 8.89 12.65
C ASN A 75 27.42 8.75 13.66
N GLU A 76 28.64 8.51 13.17
CA GLU A 76 29.80 8.12 13.99
C GLU A 76 30.29 9.19 14.99
N ASP A 77 29.91 10.46 14.79
CA ASP A 77 30.25 11.59 15.65
C ASP A 77 29.40 11.68 16.92
N LEU A 78 28.40 10.79 17.09
CA LEU A 78 27.47 10.84 18.19
C LEU A 78 27.76 9.77 19.25
N ASP A 79 27.74 10.19 20.51
CA ASP A 79 27.92 9.31 21.65
C ASP A 79 26.66 8.50 21.96
N CYS A 80 26.77 7.19 21.84
CA CYS A 80 25.71 6.22 22.12
C CYS A 80 25.91 5.46 23.45
N GLU A 81 27.02 5.65 24.18
CA GLU A 81 27.35 4.81 25.35
C GLU A 81 26.38 4.94 26.52
N ARG A 82 25.72 6.06 26.63
CA ARG A 82 24.71 6.34 27.69
C ARG A 82 23.35 5.66 27.47
N PHE A 83 23.09 5.09 26.30
CA PHE A 83 21.81 4.47 26.00
C PHE A 83 21.86 2.96 26.21
N ALA A 84 20.72 2.39 26.56
CA ALA A 84 20.60 0.96 26.75
C ALA A 84 20.76 0.22 25.40
N ILE A 85 21.67 -0.73 25.35
CA ILE A 85 21.78 -1.64 24.21
C ILE A 85 20.64 -2.66 24.29
N LEU A 86 19.87 -2.72 23.21
CA LEU A 86 18.75 -3.66 23.09
C LEU A 86 19.24 -5.11 22.99
N GLN A 87 18.42 -6.00 23.50
CA GLN A 87 18.63 -7.45 23.50
C GLN A 87 17.44 -8.15 22.85
N ASP A 88 17.62 -9.40 22.47
CA ASP A 88 16.53 -10.23 21.95
C ASP A 88 15.40 -10.34 22.97
N GLY A 89 14.16 -10.12 22.53
CA GLY A 89 12.98 -10.08 23.38
C GLY A 89 12.68 -8.71 23.99
N ASP A 90 13.54 -7.70 23.86
CA ASP A 90 13.18 -6.32 24.23
C ASP A 90 12.03 -5.83 23.36
N ILE A 91 11.14 -5.03 23.93
CA ILE A 91 10.02 -4.42 23.20
C ILE A 91 10.21 -2.92 23.08
N LEU A 92 9.83 -2.39 21.92
CA LEU A 92 9.75 -0.95 21.67
C LEU A 92 8.32 -0.57 21.31
N ILE A 93 7.80 0.45 21.98
CA ILE A 93 6.45 0.97 21.80
C ILE A 93 6.57 2.37 21.22
N ALA A 94 5.92 2.64 20.08
CA ALA A 94 5.84 3.98 19.52
C ALA A 94 4.89 4.83 20.38
N ASP A 95 5.42 5.87 21.03
CA ASP A 95 4.63 6.72 21.96
C ASP A 95 3.85 7.82 21.27
N THR A 96 4.06 8.02 19.97
CA THR A 96 3.46 9.11 19.18
C THR A 96 3.15 8.64 17.76
N ALA A 97 1.97 8.99 17.24
CA ALA A 97 1.54 8.76 15.84
C ALA A 97 0.57 9.87 15.40
N GLU A 98 0.35 9.99 14.08
CA GLU A 98 -0.65 10.92 13.51
C GLU A 98 -2.07 10.34 13.50
N ASP A 99 -2.24 9.07 13.90
CA ASP A 99 -3.49 8.32 13.93
C ASP A 99 -3.58 7.41 15.16
N ASP A 100 -4.51 6.46 15.17
CA ASP A 100 -4.72 5.49 16.24
C ASP A 100 -3.68 4.34 16.28
N THR A 101 -2.63 4.39 15.46
CA THR A 101 -1.51 3.44 15.51
C THR A 101 -0.52 3.74 16.64
N VAL A 102 -0.70 4.83 17.38
CA VAL A 102 0.07 5.09 18.61
C VAL A 102 -0.03 3.89 19.57
N GLY A 103 1.07 3.53 20.18
CA GLY A 103 1.14 2.32 21.02
C GLY A 103 1.51 1.06 20.24
N LYS A 104 1.79 1.13 18.93
CA LYS A 104 2.30 0.01 18.15
C LYS A 104 3.60 -0.50 18.73
N VAL A 105 3.73 -1.82 18.83
CA VAL A 105 4.85 -2.51 19.47
C VAL A 105 5.64 -3.34 18.47
N ILE A 106 6.95 -3.36 18.63
CA ILE A 106 7.82 -4.35 18.00
C ILE A 106 8.67 -5.06 19.05
N GLU A 107 8.92 -6.35 18.84
CA GLU A 107 9.86 -7.16 19.58
C GLU A 107 11.17 -7.23 18.82
N ILE A 108 12.30 -7.12 19.52
CA ILE A 108 13.65 -7.08 18.94
C ILE A 108 14.21 -8.49 18.83
N GLU A 109 14.83 -8.81 17.69
CA GLU A 109 15.43 -10.12 17.41
C GLU A 109 16.84 -9.97 16.81
N ASN A 110 17.69 -10.98 17.02
CA ASN A 110 19.02 -11.13 16.40
C ASN A 110 20.00 -9.99 16.71
N THR A 111 20.07 -9.57 17.97
CA THR A 111 20.96 -8.48 18.42
C THR A 111 22.41 -8.89 18.64
N SER A 112 22.76 -10.17 18.62
CA SER A 112 24.05 -10.71 19.06
C SER A 112 25.28 -10.13 18.34
N ASN A 113 25.13 -9.69 17.10
CA ASN A 113 26.22 -9.18 16.27
C ASN A 113 26.16 -7.67 16.00
N VAL A 114 25.11 -6.98 16.47
CA VAL A 114 24.86 -5.58 16.12
C VAL A 114 24.34 -4.81 17.33
N LYS A 115 25.11 -3.83 17.80
CA LYS A 115 24.62 -2.91 18.83
C LYS A 115 23.43 -2.13 18.26
N THR A 116 22.30 -2.15 18.96
CA THR A 116 21.09 -1.44 18.57
C THR A 116 20.54 -0.68 19.77
N ILE A 117 20.07 0.55 19.54
CA ILE A 117 19.46 1.40 20.57
C ILE A 117 18.06 1.84 20.17
N ALA A 118 17.25 2.12 21.19
CA ALA A 118 15.91 2.69 21.02
C ALA A 118 15.98 4.19 20.72
N GLY A 119 15.12 4.63 19.80
CA GLY A 119 15.13 5.97 19.27
C GLY A 119 14.14 6.94 19.90
N LEU A 120 14.09 8.13 19.33
CA LEU A 120 13.15 9.19 19.69
C LEU A 120 11.71 8.67 19.59
N HIS A 121 10.85 9.11 20.51
CA HIS A 121 9.44 8.72 20.58
C HIS A 121 9.21 7.21 20.64
N THR A 122 10.11 6.50 21.35
CA THR A 122 9.92 5.08 21.67
C THR A 122 9.94 4.89 23.18
N ILE A 123 9.12 4.00 23.70
CA ILE A 123 9.21 3.48 25.07
C ILE A 123 9.83 2.10 24.97
N ALA A 124 11.07 1.99 25.45
CA ALA A 124 11.85 0.75 25.42
C ALA A 124 11.73 0.02 26.76
N CYS A 125 11.45 -1.29 26.69
CA CYS A 125 11.24 -2.13 27.86
C CYS A 125 11.86 -3.51 27.68
N ARG A 126 12.40 -4.07 28.75
CA ARG A 126 12.96 -5.42 28.81
C ARG A 126 12.11 -6.31 29.68
N PRO A 127 11.67 -7.48 29.19
CA PRO A 127 10.95 -8.45 30.02
C PRO A 127 11.82 -8.94 31.17
N LYS A 128 11.26 -9.01 32.39
CA LYS A 128 11.94 -9.55 33.59
C LYS A 128 11.99 -11.06 33.60
N GLU A 129 11.10 -11.70 32.87
CA GLU A 129 11.01 -13.14 32.70
C GLU A 129 11.15 -13.51 31.22
N LYS A 130 11.47 -14.76 30.94
CA LYS A 130 11.57 -15.26 29.58
C LYS A 130 10.20 -15.41 28.96
N PHE A 131 9.99 -14.81 27.81
CA PHE A 131 8.85 -15.04 26.91
C PHE A 131 9.29 -15.84 25.68
N ALA A 132 8.33 -16.48 25.01
CA ALA A 132 8.59 -17.03 23.70
C ALA A 132 8.79 -15.87 22.70
N SER A 133 9.80 -16.01 21.82
CA SER A 133 10.11 -14.98 20.82
C SER A 133 8.87 -14.65 19.98
N LYS A 134 8.65 -13.37 19.72
CA LYS A 134 7.51 -12.78 19.00
C LYS A 134 6.17 -12.78 19.73
N TYR A 135 6.03 -13.49 20.84
CA TYR A 135 4.76 -13.55 21.57
C TYR A 135 4.31 -12.15 22.02
N LEU A 136 5.20 -11.42 22.68
CA LEU A 136 4.88 -10.06 23.17
C LEU A 136 4.57 -9.11 22.02
N GLY A 137 5.32 -9.19 20.93
CA GLY A 137 5.07 -8.41 19.73
C GLY A 137 3.68 -8.64 19.14
N TYR A 138 3.18 -9.90 19.13
CA TYR A 138 1.80 -10.19 18.69
C TYR A 138 0.75 -9.78 19.71
N TYR A 139 0.93 -10.15 20.96
CA TYR A 139 -0.03 -9.84 22.01
C TYR A 139 -0.26 -8.35 22.18
N MET A 140 0.83 -7.56 22.27
CA MET A 140 0.75 -6.12 22.52
C MET A 140 0.28 -5.31 21.29
N ASN A 141 0.22 -5.91 20.11
CA ASN A 141 -0.45 -5.33 18.92
C ASN A 141 -1.87 -5.88 18.71
N SER A 142 -2.39 -6.72 19.62
CA SER A 142 -3.78 -7.18 19.54
C SER A 142 -4.76 -6.07 19.96
N ASP A 143 -6.00 -6.17 19.46
CA ASP A 143 -7.07 -5.25 19.85
C ASP A 143 -7.30 -5.27 21.38
N GLU A 144 -7.13 -6.43 22.03
CA GLU A 144 -7.30 -6.56 23.47
C GLU A 144 -6.30 -5.69 24.26
N TYR A 145 -5.02 -5.75 23.90
CA TYR A 145 -4.03 -4.91 24.56
C TYR A 145 -4.21 -3.44 24.15
N HIS A 146 -4.43 -3.17 22.88
CA HIS A 146 -4.56 -1.80 22.36
C HIS A 146 -5.79 -1.07 22.95
N ASN A 147 -6.89 -1.80 23.22
CA ASN A 147 -8.06 -1.24 23.89
C ASN A 147 -7.76 -0.74 25.31
N GLN A 148 -6.75 -1.27 25.99
CA GLN A 148 -6.30 -0.75 27.29
C GLN A 148 -5.59 0.60 27.14
N LEU A 149 -4.96 0.88 25.97
CA LEU A 149 -4.25 2.13 25.70
C LEU A 149 -5.20 3.26 25.28
N ARG A 150 -6.27 2.96 24.55
CA ARG A 150 -7.21 3.95 23.99
C ARG A 150 -7.68 5.03 24.97
N PRO A 151 -8.06 4.74 26.22
CA PRO A 151 -8.50 5.76 27.19
C PRO A 151 -7.40 6.77 27.55
N TYR A 152 -6.15 6.44 27.30
CA TYR A 152 -4.97 7.22 27.68
C TYR A 152 -4.34 7.95 26.49
N MET A 153 -4.83 7.74 25.27
CA MET A 153 -4.36 8.42 24.06
C MET A 153 -4.82 9.88 24.07
N GLN A 154 -3.89 10.80 23.85
CA GLN A 154 -4.14 12.25 23.89
C GLN A 154 -3.65 12.92 22.63
N GLY A 155 -4.42 13.86 22.10
CA GLY A 155 -4.08 14.67 20.92
C GLY A 155 -5.19 14.68 19.87
N ILE A 156 -5.19 15.72 19.01
CA ILE A 156 -6.20 15.88 17.93
C ILE A 156 -5.58 15.61 16.56
N LYS A 157 -4.34 16.07 16.32
CA LYS A 157 -3.60 15.88 15.06
C LYS A 157 -2.46 14.88 15.21
N VAL A 158 -1.83 14.91 16.39
CA VAL A 158 -0.78 13.97 16.77
C VAL A 158 -1.23 13.36 18.07
N THR A 159 -1.39 12.07 18.09
CA THR A 159 -1.80 11.30 19.26
C THR A 159 -0.56 10.79 19.98
N SER A 160 -0.54 10.88 21.30
CA SER A 160 0.57 10.39 22.11
C SER A 160 0.09 9.61 23.34
N ILE A 161 0.96 8.74 23.85
CA ILE A 161 0.75 7.99 25.09
C ILE A 161 1.98 8.06 25.96
N SER A 162 1.80 8.34 27.25
CA SER A 162 2.90 8.46 28.18
C SER A 162 3.33 7.10 28.75
N LYS A 163 4.59 7.01 29.14
CA LYS A 163 5.15 5.84 29.84
C LYS A 163 4.37 5.51 31.12
N SER A 164 3.90 6.52 31.85
CA SER A 164 3.09 6.32 33.05
C SER A 164 1.72 5.71 32.73
N ASN A 165 1.14 6.02 31.57
CA ASN A 165 -0.13 5.45 31.16
C ASN A 165 0.03 3.99 30.69
N ILE A 166 1.10 3.67 29.97
CA ILE A 166 1.41 2.28 29.61
C ILE A 166 1.66 1.42 30.85
N ALA A 167 2.29 1.97 31.88
CA ALA A 167 2.53 1.29 33.14
C ALA A 167 1.24 0.84 33.88
N LEU A 168 0.08 1.39 33.53
CA LEU A 168 -1.24 1.00 34.08
C LEU A 168 -1.84 -0.23 33.37
N THR A 169 -1.28 -0.66 32.26
CA THR A 169 -1.81 -1.79 31.49
C THR A 169 -1.43 -3.15 32.11
N LYS A 170 -2.08 -4.18 31.63
CA LYS A 170 -1.91 -5.56 32.06
C LYS A 170 -1.53 -6.44 30.87
N ILE A 171 -0.74 -7.46 31.13
CA ILE A 171 -0.27 -8.44 30.17
C ILE A 171 -0.87 -9.79 30.52
N MET A 172 -1.54 -10.43 29.56
CA MET A 172 -1.99 -11.80 29.71
C MET A 172 -0.88 -12.75 29.30
N VAL A 173 -0.52 -13.65 30.18
CA VAL A 173 0.66 -14.51 30.07
C VAL A 173 0.25 -15.99 30.11
N PRO A 174 0.16 -16.68 28.96
CA PRO A 174 0.03 -18.13 28.91
C PRO A 174 1.33 -18.82 29.32
N SER A 175 1.26 -20.14 29.48
CA SER A 175 2.45 -20.95 29.69
C SER A 175 3.44 -20.80 28.52
N LEU A 176 4.76 -20.88 28.78
CA LEU A 176 5.78 -20.68 27.75
C LEU A 176 5.61 -21.59 26.52
N PRO A 177 5.22 -22.88 26.63
CA PRO A 177 4.93 -23.72 25.46
C PRO A 177 3.72 -23.23 24.65
N GLU A 178 2.68 -22.67 25.29
CA GLU A 178 1.54 -22.10 24.58
C GLU A 178 1.92 -20.81 23.87
N GLN A 179 2.71 -19.94 24.53
CA GLN A 179 3.27 -18.73 23.89
C GLN A 179 4.04 -19.09 22.61
N GLN A 180 4.87 -20.15 22.66
CA GLN A 180 5.64 -20.61 21.49
C GLN A 180 4.72 -21.04 20.35
N LYS A 181 3.68 -21.85 20.64
CA LYS A 181 2.72 -22.29 19.62
C LYS A 181 1.98 -21.11 18.98
N ILE A 182 1.57 -20.12 19.78
CA ILE A 182 0.92 -18.90 19.30
C ILE A 182 1.87 -18.12 18.38
N ALA A 183 3.10 -17.88 18.84
CA ALA A 183 4.10 -17.13 18.10
C ALA A 183 4.49 -17.81 16.79
N ASP A 184 4.74 -19.12 16.79
CA ASP A 184 5.09 -19.91 15.61
C ASP A 184 3.96 -19.92 14.58
N PHE A 185 2.72 -20.06 15.02
CA PHE A 185 1.57 -20.04 14.14
C PHE A 185 1.39 -18.66 13.47
N LEU A 186 1.41 -17.58 14.25
CA LEU A 186 1.23 -16.23 13.73
C LEU A 186 2.41 -15.81 12.83
N SER A 187 3.64 -16.19 13.16
CA SER A 187 4.81 -15.92 12.32
C SER A 187 4.80 -16.70 11.01
N THR A 188 4.20 -17.91 11.01
CA THR A 188 3.94 -18.66 9.77
C THR A 188 2.97 -17.90 8.87
N ILE A 189 1.88 -17.35 9.43
CA ILE A 189 0.93 -16.51 8.69
C ILE A 189 1.63 -15.26 8.14
N ASP A 190 2.47 -14.60 8.93
CA ASP A 190 3.24 -13.44 8.46
C ASP A 190 4.17 -13.80 7.30
N THR A 191 4.85 -14.93 7.39
CA THR A 191 5.69 -15.45 6.30
C THR A 191 4.88 -15.67 5.02
N ILE A 192 3.67 -16.19 5.12
CA ILE A 192 2.78 -16.38 3.96
C ILE A 192 2.37 -15.02 3.37
N ILE A 193 2.01 -14.05 4.22
CA ILE A 193 1.64 -12.69 3.79
C ILE A 193 2.80 -12.01 3.06
N GLU A 194 4.03 -12.10 3.58
CA GLU A 194 5.22 -11.50 2.95
C GLU A 194 5.54 -12.17 1.60
N LYS A 195 5.47 -13.50 1.51
CA LYS A 195 5.65 -14.22 0.25
C LYS A 195 4.57 -13.84 -0.76
N GLN A 196 3.32 -13.69 -0.32
CA GLN A 196 2.22 -13.27 -1.18
C GLN A 196 2.40 -11.83 -1.68
N ARG A 197 2.87 -10.92 -0.80
CA ARG A 197 3.22 -9.53 -1.17
C ARG A 197 4.33 -9.49 -2.22
N ALA A 198 5.38 -10.27 -2.02
CA ALA A 198 6.47 -10.40 -2.99
C ALA A 198 5.96 -10.96 -4.33
N THR A 199 5.03 -11.91 -4.31
CA THR A 199 4.40 -12.47 -5.51
C THR A 199 3.61 -11.40 -6.28
N VAL A 200 2.81 -10.57 -5.60
CA VAL A 200 2.10 -9.43 -6.23
C VAL A 200 3.09 -8.49 -6.90
N SER A 201 4.12 -8.06 -6.18
CA SER A 201 5.16 -7.17 -6.71
C SER A 201 5.87 -7.76 -7.94
N ALA A 202 6.21 -9.04 -7.91
CA ALA A 202 6.87 -9.72 -9.04
C ALA A 202 5.97 -9.75 -10.29
N TRP A 203 4.67 -9.95 -10.13
CA TRP A 203 3.72 -9.92 -11.25
C TRP A 203 3.54 -8.50 -11.82
N GLU A 204 3.52 -7.47 -10.97
CA GLU A 204 3.46 -6.07 -11.40
C GLU A 204 4.69 -5.67 -12.21
N GLU A 205 5.89 -6.02 -11.73
CA GLU A 205 7.14 -5.79 -12.47
C GLU A 205 7.21 -6.61 -13.77
N ARG A 206 6.73 -7.84 -13.76
CA ARG A 206 6.63 -8.66 -14.99
C ARG A 206 5.71 -8.01 -16.01
N LYS A 207 4.53 -7.53 -15.60
CA LYS A 207 3.61 -6.79 -16.50
C LYS A 207 4.30 -5.56 -17.10
N LYS A 208 4.99 -4.78 -16.28
CA LYS A 208 5.75 -3.60 -16.73
C LYS A 208 6.80 -3.96 -17.78
N GLY A 209 7.57 -5.04 -17.55
CA GLY A 209 8.54 -5.54 -18.52
C GLY A 209 7.89 -6.01 -19.83
N VAL A 210 6.74 -6.70 -19.77
CA VAL A 210 5.98 -7.13 -20.95
C VAL A 210 5.48 -5.92 -21.75
N ILE A 211 4.90 -4.92 -21.09
CA ILE A 211 4.48 -3.65 -21.72
C ILE A 211 5.67 -3.01 -22.46
N GLN A 212 6.82 -2.89 -21.79
CA GLN A 212 8.01 -2.29 -22.41
C GLN A 212 8.42 -3.04 -23.67
N LYS A 213 8.52 -4.38 -23.64
CA LYS A 213 8.94 -5.20 -24.78
C LYS A 213 7.94 -5.19 -25.94
N LEU A 214 6.65 -5.18 -25.64
CA LEU A 214 5.61 -5.11 -26.67
C LEU A 214 5.59 -3.76 -27.38
N PHE A 215 5.60 -2.65 -26.62
CA PHE A 215 5.52 -1.31 -27.22
C PHE A 215 6.85 -0.77 -27.77
N SER A 216 7.99 -1.38 -27.42
CA SER A 216 9.26 -1.19 -28.13
C SER A 216 9.40 -2.04 -29.37
N GLN A 217 8.45 -2.96 -29.62
CA GLN A 217 8.48 -3.96 -30.69
C GLN A 217 9.67 -4.94 -30.61
N GLU A 218 10.32 -5.05 -29.45
CA GLU A 218 11.32 -6.09 -29.19
C GLU A 218 10.71 -7.50 -29.28
N VAL A 219 9.44 -7.63 -28.87
CA VAL A 219 8.63 -8.84 -29.00
C VAL A 219 7.32 -8.46 -29.69
N ARG A 220 6.95 -9.23 -30.71
CA ARG A 220 5.67 -9.09 -31.43
C ARG A 220 4.90 -10.41 -31.44
N PHE A 221 3.60 -10.34 -31.47
CA PHE A 221 2.75 -11.50 -31.72
C PHE A 221 2.81 -11.89 -33.19
N LYS A 222 2.51 -13.16 -33.45
CA LYS A 222 2.29 -13.68 -34.81
C LYS A 222 0.80 -13.90 -35.03
N ALA A 223 0.39 -13.89 -36.29
CA ALA A 223 -0.94 -14.29 -36.70
C ALA A 223 -1.20 -15.78 -36.39
N ASP A 224 -2.45 -16.22 -36.44
CA ASP A 224 -2.82 -17.57 -36.02
C ASP A 224 -2.25 -18.65 -36.98
N ASP A 225 -1.93 -18.28 -38.21
CA ASP A 225 -1.24 -19.13 -39.21
C ASP A 225 0.29 -19.14 -39.04
N GLY A 226 0.83 -18.40 -38.05
CA GLY A 226 2.25 -18.29 -37.75
C GLY A 226 2.98 -17.20 -38.55
N SER A 227 2.32 -16.51 -39.49
CA SER A 227 2.89 -15.40 -40.22
C SER A 227 3.12 -14.15 -39.34
N ASP A 228 3.99 -13.27 -39.80
CA ASP A 228 4.19 -11.97 -39.13
C ASP A 228 3.08 -11.01 -39.52
N PHE A 229 2.66 -10.18 -38.53
CA PHE A 229 1.77 -9.06 -38.81
C PHE A 229 2.48 -7.94 -39.57
N PRO A 230 1.75 -7.10 -40.32
CA PRO A 230 2.30 -5.91 -40.97
C PRO A 230 3.01 -5.00 -39.97
N ASP A 231 3.91 -4.13 -40.47
CA ASP A 231 4.59 -3.13 -39.64
C ASP A 231 3.59 -2.18 -39.00
N TRP A 232 3.96 -1.67 -37.82
CA TRP A 232 3.14 -0.70 -37.09
C TRP A 232 3.20 0.65 -37.76
N GLU A 233 2.06 1.34 -37.85
CA GLU A 233 1.95 2.68 -38.40
C GLU A 233 2.01 3.72 -37.26
N GLU A 234 2.83 4.76 -37.40
CA GLU A 234 2.83 5.89 -36.49
C GLU A 234 1.65 6.82 -36.82
N LYS A 235 0.76 7.06 -35.87
CA LYS A 235 -0.40 7.95 -35.99
C LYS A 235 -0.46 8.90 -34.80
N LYS A 236 -1.09 10.06 -34.98
CA LYS A 236 -1.43 10.93 -33.86
C LYS A 236 -2.71 10.44 -33.18
N LEU A 237 -2.89 10.76 -31.90
CA LEU A 237 -4.11 10.40 -31.18
C LEU A 237 -5.38 10.97 -31.84
N GLU A 238 -5.30 12.17 -32.45
CA GLU A 238 -6.42 12.75 -33.21
C GLU A 238 -6.84 11.88 -34.39
N GLU A 239 -5.92 11.20 -35.07
CA GLU A 239 -6.19 10.38 -36.26
C GLU A 239 -6.87 9.03 -35.91
N VAL A 240 -6.72 8.57 -34.67
CA VAL A 240 -7.28 7.29 -34.17
C VAL A 240 -8.43 7.49 -33.20
N SER A 241 -8.92 8.72 -33.06
CA SER A 241 -10.00 9.08 -32.15
C SER A 241 -11.12 9.79 -32.88
N ASN A 242 -12.36 9.44 -32.57
CA ASN A 242 -13.53 10.15 -33.07
C ASN A 242 -13.64 11.56 -32.47
N LYS A 243 -13.17 11.73 -31.23
CA LYS A 243 -13.20 13.01 -30.51
C LYS A 243 -12.25 13.00 -29.32
N ILE A 244 -11.58 14.13 -29.10
CA ILE A 244 -10.83 14.44 -27.89
C ILE A 244 -11.43 15.69 -27.25
N LYS A 245 -11.87 15.62 -26.01
CA LYS A 245 -12.59 16.73 -25.34
C LYS A 245 -12.22 16.78 -23.87
N VAL A 246 -12.45 17.93 -23.24
CA VAL A 246 -12.41 18.04 -21.77
C VAL A 246 -13.80 17.85 -21.23
N GLY A 247 -13.96 17.10 -20.14
CA GLY A 247 -15.19 16.93 -19.40
C GLY A 247 -15.72 18.26 -18.85
N PHE A 248 -16.43 18.24 -17.76
CA PHE A 248 -16.91 19.47 -17.13
C PHE A 248 -15.71 20.26 -16.54
N VAL A 249 -15.74 21.59 -16.70
CA VAL A 249 -14.76 22.51 -16.13
C VAL A 249 -15.55 23.60 -15.38
N GLY A 250 -15.28 23.76 -14.10
CA GLY A 250 -15.97 24.72 -13.25
C GLY A 250 -16.37 24.13 -11.92
N THR A 251 -17.09 24.91 -11.11
CA THR A 251 -17.65 24.51 -9.82
C THR A 251 -18.95 23.75 -10.02
N CYS A 252 -19.10 22.62 -9.36
CA CYS A 252 -20.32 21.80 -9.43
C CYS A 252 -20.87 21.43 -8.03
N ASP A 253 -20.38 22.09 -6.97
CA ASP A 253 -20.72 21.76 -5.58
C ASP A 253 -22.23 21.82 -5.29
N CYS A 254 -22.95 22.76 -5.92
CA CYS A 254 -24.40 22.89 -5.79
C CYS A 254 -25.20 21.73 -6.44
N PHE A 255 -24.53 20.88 -7.23
CA PHE A 255 -25.15 19.72 -7.85
C PHE A 255 -24.77 18.41 -7.17
N TYR A 256 -23.92 18.46 -6.14
CA TYR A 256 -23.59 17.26 -5.39
C TYR A 256 -24.80 16.73 -4.63
N VAL A 257 -24.92 15.42 -4.67
CA VAL A 257 -25.95 14.65 -3.95
C VAL A 257 -25.29 13.45 -3.27
N GLU A 258 -26.03 12.81 -2.37
CA GLU A 258 -25.59 11.56 -1.75
C GLU A 258 -25.58 10.39 -2.77
N LYS A 259 -25.26 9.19 -2.32
CA LYS A 259 -24.95 7.99 -3.13
C LYS A 259 -25.95 7.57 -4.24
N HIS A 260 -27.10 8.20 -4.33
CA HIS A 260 -28.13 7.86 -5.35
C HIS A 260 -28.09 8.73 -6.62
N GLY A 261 -27.02 9.53 -6.78
CA GLY A 261 -26.80 10.34 -7.98
C GLY A 261 -26.03 9.59 -9.08
N VAL A 262 -25.68 10.36 -10.13
CA VAL A 262 -24.77 9.89 -11.19
C VAL A 262 -23.32 10.09 -10.73
N LYS A 263 -22.46 9.09 -10.90
CA LYS A 263 -21.02 9.17 -10.54
C LYS A 263 -20.35 10.35 -11.24
N LEU A 264 -19.52 11.09 -10.50
CA LEU A 264 -18.69 12.15 -11.05
C LEU A 264 -17.22 11.83 -10.78
N TYR A 265 -16.52 11.33 -11.78
CA TYR A 265 -15.09 11.06 -11.71
C TYR A 265 -14.28 12.37 -11.74
N ARG A 266 -13.37 12.50 -10.79
CA ARG A 266 -12.42 13.62 -10.67
C ARG A 266 -11.01 13.09 -10.86
N THR A 267 -10.05 13.97 -11.04
CA THR A 267 -8.63 13.60 -11.20
C THR A 267 -8.13 12.63 -10.12
N GLY A 268 -8.57 12.81 -8.87
CA GLY A 268 -8.22 11.92 -7.74
C GLY A 268 -8.81 10.51 -7.84
N ASN A 269 -9.75 10.25 -8.74
CA ASN A 269 -10.29 8.93 -9.01
C ASN A 269 -9.52 8.15 -10.09
N LEU A 270 -8.52 8.76 -10.72
CA LEU A 270 -7.64 8.13 -11.71
C LEU A 270 -6.31 7.82 -11.01
N ILE A 271 -6.15 6.59 -10.55
CA ILE A 271 -4.97 6.16 -9.78
C ILE A 271 -4.37 4.94 -10.47
N ASP A 272 -3.06 4.99 -10.79
CA ASP A 272 -2.26 3.88 -11.33
C ASP A 272 -2.92 3.14 -12.51
N GLY A 273 -3.49 3.92 -13.45
CA GLY A 273 -4.14 3.38 -14.64
C GLY A 273 -5.50 2.73 -14.37
N LYS A 274 -6.10 2.94 -13.19
CA LYS A 274 -7.43 2.42 -12.81
C LYS A 274 -8.36 3.52 -12.35
N LEU A 275 -9.67 3.30 -12.54
CA LEU A 275 -10.71 4.10 -11.89
C LEU A 275 -10.94 3.54 -10.48
N VAL A 276 -10.91 4.43 -9.49
CA VAL A 276 -11.17 4.08 -8.09
C VAL A 276 -12.35 4.89 -7.55
N ASP A 277 -13.20 4.24 -6.78
CA ASP A 277 -14.39 4.86 -6.18
C ASP A 277 -14.09 5.50 -4.80
N THR A 278 -12.82 5.67 -4.45
CA THR A 278 -12.42 6.36 -3.21
C THR A 278 -12.86 7.83 -3.26
N ASP A 279 -13.53 8.31 -2.21
CA ASP A 279 -14.11 9.66 -2.12
C ASP A 279 -14.96 10.03 -3.36
N MET A 280 -15.75 9.05 -3.85
CA MET A 280 -16.63 9.24 -5.01
C MET A 280 -17.65 10.33 -4.73
N LYS A 281 -17.80 11.27 -5.66
CA LYS A 281 -18.86 12.27 -5.67
C LYS A 281 -19.95 11.89 -6.66
N TYR A 282 -21.15 12.27 -6.32
CA TYR A 282 -22.33 12.04 -7.15
C TYR A 282 -22.99 13.36 -7.48
N VAL A 283 -23.52 13.47 -8.70
CA VAL A 283 -24.24 14.67 -9.16
C VAL A 283 -25.70 14.33 -9.48
N THR A 284 -26.55 15.36 -9.50
CA THR A 284 -27.95 15.19 -9.86
C THR A 284 -28.13 14.66 -11.28
N ARG A 285 -29.21 13.94 -11.54
CA ARG A 285 -29.60 13.52 -12.92
C ARG A 285 -29.75 14.71 -13.86
N GLN A 286 -30.28 15.81 -13.39
CA GLN A 286 -30.38 17.05 -14.16
C GLN A 286 -29.01 17.58 -14.59
N PHE A 287 -28.00 17.54 -13.72
CA PHE A 287 -26.64 17.89 -14.10
C PHE A 287 -26.12 17.00 -15.23
N HIS A 288 -26.31 15.69 -15.09
CA HIS A 288 -25.88 14.72 -16.10
C HIS A 288 -26.50 15.02 -17.47
N GLU A 289 -27.84 15.21 -17.53
CA GLU A 289 -28.57 15.46 -18.78
C GLU A 289 -28.16 16.78 -19.43
N LYS A 290 -27.95 17.84 -18.65
CA LYS A 290 -27.53 19.16 -19.12
C LYS A 290 -26.08 19.18 -19.63
N ASN A 291 -25.20 18.42 -19.01
CA ASN A 291 -23.74 18.46 -19.28
C ASN A 291 -23.29 17.29 -20.17
N LYS A 292 -23.90 17.10 -21.33
CA LYS A 292 -23.60 16.01 -22.29
C LYS A 292 -22.12 15.91 -22.67
N LYS A 293 -21.39 17.04 -22.64
CA LYS A 293 -19.96 17.06 -22.97
C LYS A 293 -19.12 16.25 -21.98
N SER A 294 -19.51 16.20 -20.72
CA SER A 294 -18.79 15.49 -19.64
C SER A 294 -19.29 14.08 -19.38
N GLN A 295 -20.34 13.66 -20.08
CA GLN A 295 -20.82 12.27 -19.99
C GLN A 295 -19.76 11.31 -20.53
N LEU A 296 -19.55 10.23 -19.80
CA LEU A 296 -18.67 9.12 -20.18
C LEU A 296 -19.49 8.06 -20.92
N LYS A 297 -18.83 7.42 -21.86
CA LYS A 297 -19.34 6.27 -22.59
C LYS A 297 -18.36 5.12 -22.45
N LYS A 298 -18.86 3.89 -22.48
CA LYS A 298 -18.00 2.71 -22.51
C LYS A 298 -16.95 2.85 -23.61
N TRP A 299 -15.72 2.49 -23.27
CA TRP A 299 -14.53 2.62 -24.10
C TRP A 299 -13.93 4.04 -24.20
N ASP A 300 -14.49 5.03 -23.52
CA ASP A 300 -13.81 6.32 -23.38
C ASP A 300 -12.48 6.13 -22.60
N ILE A 301 -11.41 6.78 -23.07
CA ILE A 301 -10.13 6.78 -22.38
C ILE A 301 -9.96 8.12 -21.68
N LEU A 302 -9.66 8.08 -20.38
CA LEU A 302 -9.63 9.22 -19.49
C LEU A 302 -8.19 9.58 -19.13
N ILE A 303 -7.81 10.85 -19.24
CA ILE A 303 -6.48 11.34 -18.84
C ILE A 303 -6.63 12.50 -17.86
N ALA A 304 -5.98 12.41 -16.69
CA ALA A 304 -5.95 13.50 -15.72
C ALA A 304 -5.19 14.71 -16.27
N ARG A 305 -5.78 15.92 -16.16
CA ARG A 305 -5.15 17.17 -16.60
C ARG A 305 -4.12 17.70 -15.61
N HIS A 306 -4.29 17.42 -14.32
CA HIS A 306 -3.51 17.94 -13.20
C HIS A 306 -2.99 16.80 -12.32
N GLY A 307 -1.95 17.07 -11.54
CA GLY A 307 -1.39 16.08 -10.59
C GLY A 307 -0.65 14.96 -11.32
N ASN A 308 -1.03 13.72 -11.09
CA ASN A 308 -0.50 12.53 -11.79
C ASN A 308 -0.96 12.48 -13.26
N SER A 309 -0.77 13.60 -13.96
CA SER A 309 -1.24 13.83 -15.32
C SER A 309 -0.46 12.99 -16.32
N GLY A 310 -1.19 12.42 -17.29
CA GLY A 310 -0.62 11.68 -18.41
C GLY A 310 -0.87 10.19 -18.38
N HIS A 311 -1.25 9.61 -17.24
CA HIS A 311 -1.73 8.22 -17.21
C HIS A 311 -3.16 8.15 -17.73
N ALA A 312 -3.35 7.24 -18.68
CA ALA A 312 -4.64 6.96 -19.27
C ALA A 312 -5.37 5.86 -18.50
N VAL A 313 -6.67 6.01 -18.35
CA VAL A 313 -7.55 5.01 -17.72
C VAL A 313 -8.72 4.73 -18.64
N LEU A 314 -9.04 3.46 -18.84
CA LEU A 314 -10.18 3.04 -19.64
C LEU A 314 -11.48 3.10 -18.81
N TYR A 315 -12.52 3.74 -19.34
CA TYR A 315 -13.87 3.63 -18.81
C TYR A 315 -14.56 2.41 -19.44
N ASP A 316 -14.54 1.30 -18.73
CA ASP A 316 -15.13 0.02 -19.16
C ASP A 316 -16.40 -0.28 -18.34
N SER A 317 -17.37 0.63 -18.38
CA SER A 317 -18.65 0.49 -17.71
C SER A 317 -19.79 1.01 -18.60
N ASP A 318 -20.95 0.40 -18.46
CA ASP A 318 -22.19 0.85 -19.11
C ASP A 318 -23.01 1.79 -18.19
N GLU A 319 -22.53 2.09 -16.97
CA GLU A 319 -23.18 3.01 -16.05
C GLU A 319 -23.09 4.46 -16.53
N ASP A 320 -24.13 5.24 -16.24
CA ASP A 320 -24.06 6.69 -16.45
C ASP A 320 -23.04 7.32 -15.51
N ALA A 321 -22.14 8.10 -16.07
CA ALA A 321 -21.16 8.87 -15.31
C ALA A 321 -20.79 10.17 -16.01
N ASN A 322 -20.28 11.12 -15.22
CA ASN A 322 -19.66 12.35 -15.71
C ASN A 322 -18.22 12.44 -15.22
N CYS A 323 -17.43 13.33 -15.80
CA CYS A 323 -16.12 13.64 -15.30
C CYS A 323 -15.87 15.15 -15.19
N LEU A 324 -15.00 15.52 -14.23
CA LEU A 324 -14.61 16.88 -13.88
C LEU A 324 -13.10 17.05 -14.09
N ASN A 325 -12.70 18.02 -14.93
CA ASN A 325 -11.28 18.34 -15.22
C ASN A 325 -10.46 17.15 -15.75
N ILE A 326 -11.08 16.26 -16.49
CA ILE A 326 -10.48 15.09 -17.14
C ILE A 326 -10.59 15.26 -18.66
N VAL A 327 -9.54 14.90 -19.39
CA VAL A 327 -9.62 14.76 -20.87
C VAL A 327 -10.23 13.40 -21.18
N ILE A 328 -11.20 13.41 -22.09
CA ILE A 328 -11.89 12.23 -22.61
C ILE A 328 -11.42 12.04 -24.06
N ILE A 329 -10.81 10.92 -24.35
CA ILE A 329 -10.52 10.45 -25.69
C ILE A 329 -11.58 9.42 -26.06
N GLN A 330 -12.28 9.64 -27.17
CA GLN A 330 -13.27 8.70 -27.72
C GLN A 330 -12.59 7.95 -28.88
N PRO A 331 -12.08 6.72 -28.69
CA PRO A 331 -11.39 5.99 -29.73
C PRO A 331 -12.27 5.72 -30.95
N ASN A 332 -11.67 5.69 -32.12
CA ASN A 332 -12.32 5.13 -33.31
C ASN A 332 -12.16 3.60 -33.27
N LEU A 333 -13.22 2.89 -32.94
CA LEU A 333 -13.21 1.42 -32.75
C LEU A 333 -12.92 0.65 -34.05
N ASP A 334 -13.10 1.27 -35.22
CA ASP A 334 -12.74 0.66 -36.51
C ASP A 334 -11.22 0.67 -36.76
N LEU A 335 -10.47 1.49 -35.99
CA LEU A 335 -9.01 1.65 -36.13
C LEU A 335 -8.24 1.13 -34.94
N VAL A 336 -8.80 1.25 -33.71
CA VAL A 336 -8.08 0.91 -32.52
C VAL A 336 -8.92 0.16 -31.48
N ASN A 337 -8.30 -0.82 -30.86
CA ASN A 337 -8.82 -1.46 -29.66
C ASN A 337 -8.61 -0.53 -28.44
N PRO A 338 -9.63 -0.15 -27.67
CA PRO A 338 -9.51 0.79 -26.56
C PRO A 338 -8.55 0.33 -25.46
N ARG A 339 -8.51 -0.96 -25.15
CA ARG A 339 -7.60 -1.54 -24.13
C ARG A 339 -6.15 -1.48 -24.62
N PHE A 340 -5.91 -1.79 -25.90
CA PHE A 340 -4.61 -1.62 -26.52
C PHE A 340 -4.17 -0.15 -26.46
N LEU A 341 -5.03 0.78 -26.91
CA LEU A 341 -4.70 2.20 -26.95
C LEU A 341 -4.40 2.76 -25.55
N THR A 342 -5.19 2.37 -24.53
CA THR A 342 -4.94 2.77 -23.14
C THR A 342 -3.55 2.33 -22.67
N ASN A 343 -3.18 1.07 -22.93
CA ASN A 343 -1.86 0.55 -22.57
C ASN A 343 -0.73 1.21 -23.38
N ASN A 344 -0.96 1.53 -24.66
CA ASN A 344 0.00 2.25 -25.50
C ASN A 344 0.26 3.65 -24.95
N ILE A 345 -0.79 4.40 -24.59
CA ILE A 345 -0.65 5.74 -23.98
C ILE A 345 0.14 5.66 -22.66
N ASN A 346 -0.03 4.60 -21.87
CA ASN A 346 0.70 4.36 -20.63
C ASN A 346 2.09 3.75 -20.81
N SER A 347 2.50 3.48 -22.05
CA SER A 347 3.85 2.96 -22.34
C SER A 347 4.94 4.02 -22.12
N SER A 348 6.15 3.57 -21.80
CA SER A 348 7.31 4.47 -21.62
C SER A 348 7.64 5.30 -22.87
N VAL A 349 7.23 4.83 -24.06
CA VAL A 349 7.42 5.54 -25.34
C VAL A 349 6.55 6.80 -25.37
N VAL A 350 5.28 6.69 -24.99
CA VAL A 350 4.35 7.82 -24.96
C VAL A 350 4.56 8.69 -23.72
N GLU A 351 4.87 8.09 -22.58
CA GLU A 351 5.19 8.81 -21.34
C GLU A 351 6.32 9.84 -21.55
N LYS A 352 7.38 9.46 -22.26
CA LYS A 352 8.46 10.39 -22.64
C LYS A 352 7.98 11.57 -23.48
N GLN A 353 6.98 11.38 -24.35
CA GLN A 353 6.40 12.47 -25.13
C GLN A 353 5.59 13.41 -24.22
N VAL A 354 4.75 12.85 -23.35
CA VAL A 354 3.98 13.61 -22.35
C VAL A 354 4.90 14.42 -21.45
N TYR A 355 5.99 13.83 -20.95
CA TYR A 355 6.98 14.53 -20.13
C TYR A 355 7.61 15.73 -20.85
N ARG A 356 7.98 15.58 -22.12
CA ARG A 356 8.50 16.70 -22.94
C ARG A 356 7.49 17.82 -23.15
N LEU A 357 6.20 17.46 -23.33
CA LEU A 357 5.12 18.44 -23.47
C LEU A 357 4.89 19.25 -22.19
N LYS A 358 5.22 18.68 -21.02
CA LYS A 358 5.17 19.37 -19.73
C LYS A 358 6.33 20.35 -19.50
N GLY A 359 7.28 20.49 -20.41
CA GLY A 359 8.42 21.40 -20.28
C GLY A 359 9.29 21.15 -19.04
N GLY A 360 9.28 19.92 -18.49
CA GLY A 360 10.03 19.54 -17.30
C GLY A 360 9.44 20.05 -15.96
N SER A 361 8.29 20.73 -15.95
CA SER A 361 7.66 21.21 -14.72
C SER A 361 6.54 20.29 -14.24
N THR A 362 6.39 20.14 -12.91
CA THR A 362 5.40 19.25 -12.27
C THR A 362 3.96 19.79 -12.33
N GLN A 363 3.74 21.03 -12.73
CA GLN A 363 2.43 21.71 -12.65
C GLN A 363 1.80 22.10 -14.00
N VAL A 364 2.28 21.55 -15.12
CA VAL A 364 1.69 21.91 -16.43
C VAL A 364 0.37 21.19 -16.65
N VAL A 365 -0.62 21.96 -17.06
CA VAL A 365 -1.95 21.46 -17.46
C VAL A 365 -1.85 20.84 -18.85
N LEU A 366 -2.13 19.55 -18.99
CA LEU A 366 -2.29 18.92 -20.30
C LEU A 366 -3.56 19.44 -20.97
N ASN A 367 -3.41 20.16 -22.08
CA ASN A 367 -4.52 20.60 -22.89
C ASN A 367 -4.83 19.61 -24.02
N THR A 368 -6.04 19.69 -24.59
CA THR A 368 -6.48 18.78 -25.66
C THR A 368 -5.58 18.82 -26.87
N THR A 369 -5.12 20.01 -27.27
CA THR A 369 -4.25 20.18 -28.44
C THR A 369 -2.89 19.49 -28.28
N ALA A 370 -2.35 19.43 -27.06
CA ALA A 370 -1.12 18.69 -26.79
C ALA A 370 -1.37 17.18 -26.86
N ILE A 371 -2.49 16.71 -26.32
CA ILE A 371 -2.87 15.29 -26.35
C ILE A 371 -3.17 14.83 -27.78
N GLU A 372 -3.87 15.62 -28.58
CA GLU A 372 -4.14 15.34 -29.99
C GLU A 372 -2.90 15.02 -30.80
N LYS A 373 -1.78 15.68 -30.50
CA LYS A 373 -0.50 15.57 -31.21
C LYS A 373 0.40 14.43 -30.72
N ILE A 374 0.03 13.73 -29.64
CA ILE A 374 0.79 12.57 -29.15
C ILE A 374 0.79 11.50 -30.23
N LYS A 375 1.98 10.98 -30.53
CA LYS A 375 2.19 9.92 -31.51
C LYS A 375 2.10 8.57 -30.84
N VAL A 376 1.35 7.68 -31.44
CA VAL A 376 1.15 6.28 -31.04
C VAL A 376 1.45 5.38 -32.23
N SER A 377 2.13 4.26 -31.96
CA SER A 377 2.37 3.23 -32.97
C SER A 377 1.25 2.21 -32.93
N ILE A 378 0.59 2.00 -34.06
CA ILE A 378 -0.65 1.22 -34.18
C ILE A 378 -0.42 0.00 -35.11
N PRO A 379 -0.51 -1.24 -34.59
CA PRO A 379 -0.55 -2.46 -35.41
C PRO A 379 -1.92 -2.69 -36.04
N SER A 380 -2.03 -3.75 -36.81
CA SER A 380 -3.33 -4.26 -37.29
C SER A 380 -4.27 -4.61 -36.11
N LEU A 381 -5.57 -4.44 -36.29
CA LEU A 381 -6.56 -4.73 -35.25
C LEU A 381 -6.43 -6.14 -34.63
N PRO A 382 -6.15 -7.23 -35.39
CA PRO A 382 -5.92 -8.54 -34.80
C PRO A 382 -4.70 -8.60 -33.87
N GLU A 383 -3.59 -7.90 -34.19
CA GLU A 383 -2.42 -7.82 -33.31
C GLU A 383 -2.72 -6.98 -32.06
N GLN A 384 -3.45 -5.86 -32.21
CA GLN A 384 -3.93 -5.06 -31.07
C GLN A 384 -4.76 -5.91 -30.10
N GLN A 385 -5.64 -6.75 -30.63
CA GLN A 385 -6.47 -7.65 -29.82
C GLN A 385 -5.59 -8.64 -29.03
N LYS A 386 -4.62 -9.30 -29.68
CA LYS A 386 -3.71 -10.23 -29.00
C LYS A 386 -2.91 -9.52 -27.88
N ILE A 387 -2.44 -8.29 -28.13
CA ILE A 387 -1.75 -7.49 -27.11
C ILE A 387 -2.69 -7.14 -25.95
N ALA A 388 -3.90 -6.67 -26.25
CA ALA A 388 -4.91 -6.34 -25.25
C ALA A 388 -5.30 -7.54 -24.38
N ASP A 389 -5.49 -8.70 -24.99
CA ASP A 389 -5.84 -9.93 -24.28
C ASP A 389 -4.70 -10.41 -23.37
N CYS A 390 -3.47 -10.39 -23.86
CA CYS A 390 -2.28 -10.72 -23.06
C CYS A 390 -2.16 -9.83 -21.83
N LEU A 391 -2.26 -8.51 -21.98
CA LEU A 391 -2.15 -7.56 -20.88
C LEU A 391 -3.33 -7.69 -19.91
N SER A 392 -4.56 -7.91 -20.42
CA SER A 392 -5.74 -8.14 -19.58
C SER A 392 -5.65 -9.45 -18.78
N ALA A 393 -5.04 -10.50 -19.35
CA ALA A 393 -4.78 -11.74 -18.62
C ALA A 393 -3.80 -11.51 -17.46
N LEU A 394 -2.74 -10.71 -17.67
CA LEU A 394 -1.81 -10.32 -16.60
C LEU A 394 -2.51 -9.51 -15.51
N ASP A 395 -3.38 -8.56 -15.89
CA ASP A 395 -4.18 -7.80 -14.91
C ASP A 395 -5.08 -8.71 -14.06
N THR A 396 -5.69 -9.71 -14.69
CA THR A 396 -6.51 -10.70 -13.99
C THR A 396 -5.70 -11.51 -12.97
N VAL A 397 -4.47 -11.91 -13.34
CA VAL A 397 -3.57 -12.62 -12.42
C VAL A 397 -3.18 -11.73 -11.25
N ILE A 398 -2.74 -10.49 -11.52
CA ILE A 398 -2.35 -9.53 -10.48
C ILE A 398 -3.53 -9.28 -9.52
N GLN A 399 -4.72 -9.09 -10.05
CA GLN A 399 -5.91 -8.84 -9.23
C GLN A 399 -6.22 -10.03 -8.30
N LYS A 400 -6.16 -11.26 -8.81
CA LYS A 400 -6.35 -12.48 -8.00
C LYS A 400 -5.29 -12.61 -6.90
N GLN A 401 -4.02 -12.25 -7.20
CA GLN A 401 -2.96 -12.29 -6.19
C GLN A 401 -3.17 -11.24 -5.10
N LYS A 402 -3.66 -10.04 -5.45
CA LYS A 402 -4.04 -8.99 -4.49
C LYS A 402 -5.19 -9.42 -3.58
N GLU A 403 -6.25 -9.99 -4.15
CA GLU A 403 -7.38 -10.53 -3.38
C GLU A 403 -6.95 -11.66 -2.43
N THR A 404 -5.99 -12.48 -2.86
CA THR A 404 -5.42 -13.52 -1.98
C THR A 404 -4.63 -12.90 -0.83
N LEU A 405 -3.86 -11.84 -1.08
CA LEU A 405 -3.14 -11.09 -0.05
C LEU A 405 -4.09 -10.48 0.96
N GLU A 406 -5.15 -9.81 0.50
CA GLU A 406 -6.18 -9.23 1.37
C GLU A 406 -6.83 -10.29 2.27
N LYS A 407 -7.20 -11.45 1.72
CA LYS A 407 -7.77 -12.56 2.51
C LYS A 407 -6.82 -13.07 3.60
N TRP A 408 -5.53 -13.16 3.32
CA TRP A 408 -4.54 -13.55 4.34
C TRP A 408 -4.42 -12.50 5.44
N GLN A 409 -4.46 -11.22 5.10
CA GLN A 409 -4.42 -10.12 6.07
C GLN A 409 -5.69 -10.09 6.94
N GLU A 410 -6.86 -10.28 6.35
CA GLU A 410 -8.14 -10.40 7.07
C GLU A 410 -8.15 -11.62 8.00
N LEU A 411 -7.66 -12.77 7.51
CA LEU A 411 -7.53 -13.99 8.34
C LEU A 411 -6.64 -13.73 9.54
N LYS A 412 -5.44 -13.11 9.35
CA LYS A 412 -4.56 -12.77 10.46
C LYS A 412 -5.25 -11.89 11.48
N LYS A 413 -5.95 -10.84 11.03
CA LYS A 413 -6.71 -9.95 11.91
C LYS A 413 -7.77 -10.72 12.72
N GLY A 414 -8.53 -11.58 12.07
CA GLY A 414 -9.53 -12.43 12.74
C GLY A 414 -8.93 -13.41 13.74
N LEU A 415 -7.75 -13.98 13.43
CA LEU A 415 -7.02 -14.87 14.34
C LEU A 415 -6.54 -14.13 15.59
N LEU A 416 -5.94 -12.95 15.44
CA LEU A 416 -5.51 -12.12 16.57
C LEU A 416 -6.69 -11.81 17.51
N GLN A 417 -7.88 -11.49 16.98
CA GLN A 417 -9.08 -11.22 17.77
C GLN A 417 -9.65 -12.47 18.49
N GLN A 418 -9.37 -13.67 18.00
CA GLN A 418 -9.87 -14.91 18.59
C GLN A 418 -8.87 -15.55 19.56
N MET A 419 -7.57 -15.31 19.34
CA MET A 419 -6.48 -15.89 20.13
C MET A 419 -6.10 -15.04 21.34
N PHE A 420 -6.43 -13.76 21.34
CA PHE A 420 -6.15 -12.86 22.47
C PHE A 420 -7.45 -12.31 23.08
N VAL A 421 -7.46 -12.19 24.41
CA VAL A 421 -8.62 -11.77 25.23
C VAL A 421 -8.22 -10.71 26.24
#